data_2d96a0fe062a27fd15456d467c00339f
#
_entry.id   2d96a0fe062a27fd15456d467c00339f
#
_cell.length_a   1.000
_cell.length_b   1.000
_cell.length_c   1.000
_cell.angle_alpha   90.00
_cell.angle_beta   90.00
_cell.angle_gamma   90.00
#
_symmetry.space_group_name_H-M   'P 1'
#
loop_
_entity.id
_entity.type
_entity.pdbx_description
1 polymer ?
#
loop_
_entity_poly.entity_id
_entity_poly.type
_entity_poly.pdbx_seq_one_letter_code
_entity_poly.pdbx_strand_id
1 'polypeptide(L)'
;HGSVKFLAFNKFVEREPRETFGLAVWTLSPDHSVWSRSYKCSVGDIWANANYQSAGLGHHAPSFPILSIHEEGVVYLVVDDTSVVGRRLVFKDQYLLRVDMGNNNVVQVYQQKTTRIYSQLFASEFSAHRRQDHPVLLPPPRTWGTWHV
;
A
#
# COMPACT_ATOMS: atom_id res chain seq x y z
N HIS A 1 2.13 25.10 1.87
CA HIS A 1 0.70 24.78 1.83
C HIS A 1 0.53 23.32 1.40
N GLY A 2 0.03 22.47 2.32
CA GLY A 2 -0.23 21.07 2.03
C GLY A 2 -1.44 20.92 1.08
N SER A 3 -1.36 20.01 0.10
CA SER A 3 -2.52 19.64 -0.72
C SER A 3 -3.28 18.50 -0.05
N VAL A 4 -4.61 18.55 -0.10
CA VAL A 4 -5.44 17.44 0.38
C VAL A 4 -5.51 16.40 -0.74
N LYS A 5 -5.16 15.15 -0.41
CA LYS A 5 -5.20 14.03 -1.35
C LYS A 5 -6.08 12.91 -0.82
N PHE A 6 -6.72 12.21 -1.73
CA PHE A 6 -7.56 11.07 -1.45
C PHE A 6 -7.12 9.88 -2.31
N LEU A 7 -6.88 8.74 -1.69
CA LEU A 7 -6.53 7.50 -2.36
C LEU A 7 -7.73 6.55 -2.28
N ALA A 8 -8.14 6.01 -3.42
CA ALA A 8 -9.21 5.04 -3.51
C ALA A 8 -8.83 3.87 -4.39
N PHE A 9 -9.35 2.68 -4.05
CA PHE A 9 -9.54 1.62 -5.03
C PHE A 9 -10.80 1.92 -5.82
N ASN A 10 -10.70 1.92 -7.15
CA ASN A 10 -11.89 1.88 -8.00
C ASN A 10 -12.62 0.56 -7.77
N LYS A 11 -13.92 0.68 -7.59
CA LYS A 11 -14.83 -0.37 -7.16
C LYS A 11 -14.49 -1.76 -7.71
N PHE A 12 -14.44 -2.72 -6.79
CA PHE A 12 -14.77 -4.09 -7.05
C PHE A 12 -16.21 -4.16 -7.56
N VAL A 13 -16.37 -4.33 -8.85
CA VAL A 13 -17.64 -4.76 -9.42
C VAL A 13 -17.55 -6.28 -9.53
N GLU A 14 -18.42 -6.99 -8.84
CA GLU A 14 -18.43 -8.44 -8.68
C GLU A 14 -18.38 -9.24 -10.01
N ARG A 15 -18.62 -8.56 -11.14
CA ARG A 15 -18.66 -9.11 -12.50
C ARG A 15 -17.50 -8.67 -13.40
N GLU A 16 -16.62 -7.79 -12.93
CA GLU A 16 -15.47 -7.35 -13.72
C GLU A 16 -14.22 -8.18 -13.39
N PRO A 17 -13.35 -8.43 -14.39
CA PRO A 17 -12.09 -9.11 -14.15
C PRO A 17 -11.27 -8.36 -13.09
N ARG A 18 -10.62 -9.09 -12.18
CA ARG A 18 -9.81 -8.50 -11.10
C ARG A 18 -8.69 -7.60 -11.60
N GLU A 19 -8.24 -7.82 -12.82
CA GLU A 19 -7.20 -7.01 -13.49
C GLU A 19 -7.63 -5.55 -13.71
N THR A 20 -8.95 -5.29 -13.77
CA THR A 20 -9.50 -3.95 -13.98
C THR A 20 -9.55 -3.11 -12.70
N PHE A 21 -9.28 -3.72 -11.54
CA PHE A 21 -9.15 -2.97 -10.30
C PHE A 21 -8.10 -1.90 -10.45
N GLY A 22 -8.41 -0.71 -10.01
CA GLY A 22 -7.50 0.41 -10.09
C GLY A 22 -7.35 1.14 -8.77
N LEU A 23 -6.16 1.65 -8.58
CA LEU A 23 -5.86 2.68 -7.62
C LEU A 23 -6.01 4.03 -8.31
N ALA A 24 -6.62 4.98 -7.64
CA ALA A 24 -6.68 6.36 -8.10
C ALA A 24 -6.34 7.32 -6.95
N VAL A 25 -5.48 8.28 -7.24
CA VAL A 25 -5.18 9.40 -6.33
C VAL A 25 -5.89 10.63 -6.87
N TRP A 26 -6.65 11.27 -6.00
CA TRP A 26 -7.34 12.51 -6.27
C TRP A 26 -6.74 13.62 -5.44
N THR A 27 -6.60 14.79 -6.03
CA THR A 27 -6.09 15.98 -5.35
C THR A 27 -7.17 17.05 -5.35
N LEU A 28 -7.39 17.65 -4.19
CA LEU A 28 -8.31 18.78 -4.03
C LEU A 28 -7.63 20.06 -4.49
N SER A 29 -8.32 20.86 -5.29
CA SER A 29 -7.83 22.18 -5.72
C SER A 29 -7.54 23.09 -4.51
N PRO A 30 -6.61 24.06 -4.63
CA PRO A 30 -6.26 24.96 -3.51
C PRO A 30 -7.44 25.77 -2.95
N ASP A 31 -8.44 26.04 -3.76
CA ASP A 31 -9.69 26.73 -3.37
C ASP A 31 -10.72 25.76 -2.77
N HIS A 32 -10.38 24.47 -2.63
CA HIS A 32 -11.22 23.41 -2.10
C HIS A 32 -12.54 23.17 -2.85
N SER A 33 -12.61 23.55 -4.13
CA SER A 33 -13.84 23.47 -4.92
C SER A 33 -13.92 22.23 -5.79
N VAL A 34 -12.79 21.69 -6.27
CA VAL A 34 -12.75 20.63 -7.27
C VAL A 34 -11.76 19.54 -6.92
N TRP A 35 -12.19 18.28 -7.04
CA TRP A 35 -11.33 17.12 -7.02
C TRP A 35 -10.87 16.76 -8.42
N SER A 36 -9.58 16.67 -8.65
CA SER A 36 -8.99 16.19 -9.90
C SER A 36 -8.23 14.89 -9.67
N ARG A 37 -8.33 13.96 -10.62
CA ARG A 37 -7.58 12.71 -10.55
C ARG A 37 -6.15 12.96 -11.02
N SER A 38 -5.20 12.84 -10.10
CA SER A 38 -3.78 13.09 -10.35
C SER A 38 -3.06 11.86 -10.91
N TYR A 39 -3.38 10.68 -10.35
CA TYR A 39 -2.73 9.42 -10.72
C TYR A 39 -3.71 8.27 -10.77
N LYS A 40 -3.40 7.26 -11.58
CA LYS A 40 -4.11 5.98 -11.64
C LYS A 40 -3.15 4.84 -11.94
N CYS A 41 -3.44 3.66 -11.41
CA CYS A 41 -2.74 2.41 -11.70
C CYS A 41 -3.73 1.26 -11.65
N SER A 42 -3.73 0.35 -12.62
CA SER A 42 -4.52 -0.87 -12.50
C SER A 42 -3.76 -1.95 -11.76
N VAL A 43 -4.47 -2.87 -11.13
CA VAL A 43 -3.86 -4.04 -10.52
C VAL A 43 -3.23 -4.94 -11.59
N GLY A 44 -3.81 -4.98 -12.79
CA GLY A 44 -3.23 -5.65 -13.94
C GLY A 44 -1.86 -5.11 -14.33
N ASP A 45 -1.66 -3.77 -14.29
CA ASP A 45 -0.36 -3.15 -14.55
C ASP A 45 0.66 -3.55 -13.48
N ILE A 46 0.25 -3.68 -12.21
CA ILE A 46 1.11 -4.16 -11.12
C ILE A 46 1.54 -5.60 -11.39
N TRP A 47 0.60 -6.49 -11.71
CA TRP A 47 0.89 -7.90 -12.00
C TRP A 47 1.77 -8.09 -13.24
N ALA A 48 1.61 -7.25 -14.26
CA ALA A 48 2.41 -7.27 -15.48
C ALA A 48 3.83 -6.71 -15.29
N ASN A 49 4.09 -6.03 -14.16
CA ASN A 49 5.40 -5.43 -13.91
C ASN A 49 6.48 -6.51 -13.73
N ALA A 50 7.63 -6.33 -14.38
CA ALA A 50 8.73 -7.31 -14.37
C ALA A 50 9.25 -7.60 -12.96
N ASN A 51 9.33 -6.60 -12.08
CA ASN A 51 9.78 -6.80 -10.70
C ASN A 51 8.78 -7.61 -9.89
N TYR A 52 7.48 -7.39 -10.13
CA TYR A 52 6.41 -8.18 -9.49
C TYR A 52 6.50 -9.65 -9.93
N GLN A 53 6.64 -9.90 -11.22
CA GLN A 53 6.76 -11.24 -11.79
C GLN A 53 8.04 -11.93 -11.31
N SER A 54 9.17 -11.21 -11.25
CA SER A 54 10.45 -11.75 -10.75
C SER A 54 10.40 -12.14 -9.28
N ALA A 55 9.51 -11.55 -8.49
CA ALA A 55 9.29 -11.94 -7.10
C ALA A 55 8.50 -13.26 -6.95
N GLY A 56 8.00 -13.82 -8.07
CA GLY A 56 7.26 -15.09 -8.08
C GLY A 56 5.87 -15.00 -7.44
N LEU A 57 5.33 -13.79 -7.31
CA LEU A 57 4.01 -13.55 -6.75
C LEU A 57 2.92 -13.92 -7.75
N GLY A 58 1.89 -14.63 -7.26
CA GLY A 58 0.68 -14.89 -8.03
C GLY A 58 -0.19 -13.64 -8.22
N HIS A 59 -1.31 -13.80 -8.92
CA HIS A 59 -2.28 -12.71 -9.11
C HIS A 59 -3.10 -12.46 -7.84
N HIS A 60 -2.41 -12.07 -6.76
CA HIS A 60 -3.04 -11.70 -5.49
C HIS A 60 -3.48 -10.24 -5.52
N ALA A 61 -4.69 -9.98 -5.03
CA ALA A 61 -5.18 -8.62 -4.91
C ALA A 61 -4.38 -7.88 -3.83
N PRO A 62 -3.79 -6.72 -4.14
CA PRO A 62 -3.14 -5.91 -3.12
C PRO A 62 -4.18 -5.30 -2.17
N SER A 63 -3.74 -5.03 -0.95
CA SER A 63 -4.56 -4.49 0.13
C SER A 63 -3.85 -3.31 0.81
N PHE A 64 -4.55 -2.62 1.69
CA PHE A 64 -4.04 -1.55 2.55
C PHE A 64 -3.25 -0.48 1.80
N PRO A 65 -3.88 0.25 0.87
CA PRO A 65 -3.22 1.30 0.13
C PRO A 65 -2.88 2.48 1.04
N ILE A 66 -1.60 2.86 1.07
CA ILE A 66 -1.08 3.99 1.84
C ILE A 66 -0.37 4.94 0.88
N LEU A 67 -0.87 6.16 0.76
CA LEU A 67 -0.23 7.20 -0.03
C LEU A 67 0.99 7.74 0.71
N SER A 68 2.13 7.81 0.04
CA SER A 68 3.33 8.43 0.62
C SER A 68 3.11 9.93 0.83
N ILE A 69 3.51 10.44 1.98
CA ILE A 69 3.52 11.88 2.27
C ILE A 69 4.83 12.55 1.82
N HIS A 70 5.86 11.75 1.54
CA HIS A 70 7.18 12.24 1.17
C HIS A 70 7.46 12.18 -0.32
N GLU A 71 6.82 11.25 -1.03
CA GLU A 71 7.07 10.98 -2.44
C GLU A 71 5.78 11.18 -3.23
N GLU A 72 5.82 12.12 -4.16
CA GLU A 72 4.66 12.45 -5.00
C GLU A 72 4.28 11.28 -5.92
N GLY A 73 3.01 10.88 -5.90
CA GLY A 73 2.50 9.79 -6.74
C GLY A 73 2.91 8.38 -6.31
N VAL A 74 3.55 8.23 -5.15
CA VAL A 74 3.95 6.91 -4.62
C VAL A 74 2.90 6.37 -3.66
N VAL A 75 2.54 5.10 -3.87
CA VAL A 75 1.62 4.34 -3.01
C VAL A 75 2.29 3.07 -2.53
N TYR A 76 2.14 2.77 -1.27
CA TYR A 76 2.51 1.49 -0.68
C TYR A 76 1.29 0.58 -0.58
N LEU A 77 1.49 -0.69 -0.91
CA LEU A 77 0.45 -1.73 -0.90
C LEU A 77 1.00 -2.97 -0.22
N VAL A 78 0.11 -3.76 0.34
CA VAL A 78 0.48 -5.06 0.90
C VAL A 78 -0.11 -6.17 0.05
N VAL A 79 0.69 -7.19 -0.22
CA VAL A 79 0.26 -8.44 -0.87
C VAL A 79 0.53 -9.61 0.06
N ASP A 80 -0.53 -10.35 0.36
CA ASP A 80 -0.43 -11.59 1.10
C ASP A 80 -0.24 -12.74 0.09
N ASP A 81 0.91 -13.41 0.14
CA ASP A 81 1.13 -14.65 -0.63
C ASP A 81 0.43 -15.79 0.08
N THR A 82 -0.61 -16.27 -0.54
CA THR A 82 -1.44 -17.35 -0.03
C THR A 82 -1.56 -18.46 -1.05
N SER A 83 -1.64 -19.70 -0.59
CA SER A 83 -1.91 -20.85 -1.43
C SER A 83 -3.05 -21.69 -0.88
N VAL A 84 -3.73 -22.40 -1.75
CA VAL A 84 -4.76 -23.36 -1.35
C VAL A 84 -4.13 -24.74 -1.26
N VAL A 85 -4.14 -25.32 -0.06
CA VAL A 85 -3.69 -26.68 0.18
C VAL A 85 -4.90 -27.52 0.62
N GLY A 86 -5.35 -28.40 -0.26
CA GLY A 86 -6.62 -29.10 -0.09
C GLY A 86 -7.80 -28.10 -0.15
N ARG A 87 -8.50 -27.91 0.98
CA ARG A 87 -9.61 -26.96 1.12
C ARG A 87 -9.28 -25.77 2.05
N ARG A 88 -8.01 -25.61 2.40
CA ARG A 88 -7.57 -24.56 3.34
C ARG A 88 -6.71 -23.53 2.64
N LEU A 89 -6.97 -22.25 2.93
CA LEU A 89 -6.08 -21.18 2.55
C LEU A 89 -4.89 -21.18 3.52
N VAL A 90 -3.68 -21.28 2.97
CA VAL A 90 -2.43 -21.25 3.74
C VAL A 90 -1.70 -19.97 3.40
N PHE A 91 -1.44 -19.17 4.41
CA PHE A 91 -0.58 -18.01 4.33
C PHE A 91 0.88 -18.46 4.25
N LYS A 92 1.64 -17.92 3.30
CA LYS A 92 3.07 -18.20 3.13
C LYS A 92 3.92 -17.03 3.59
N ASP A 93 3.68 -15.87 2.97
CA ASP A 93 4.52 -14.70 3.17
C ASP A 93 3.74 -13.41 2.93
N GLN A 94 4.31 -12.29 3.33
CA GLN A 94 3.75 -10.98 3.10
C GLN A 94 4.78 -10.10 2.39
N TYR A 95 4.31 -9.34 1.41
CA TYR A 95 5.13 -8.45 0.60
C TYR A 95 4.62 -7.03 0.68
N LEU A 96 5.55 -6.10 0.75
CA LEU A 96 5.29 -4.67 0.59
C LEU A 96 5.60 -4.29 -0.85
N LEU A 97 4.65 -3.68 -1.52
CA LEU A 97 4.85 -3.07 -2.82
C LEU A 97 4.97 -1.55 -2.66
N ARG A 98 5.99 -0.96 -3.28
CA ARG A 98 6.05 0.47 -3.54
C ARG A 98 5.71 0.68 -5.01
N VAL A 99 4.63 1.37 -5.29
CA VAL A 99 4.16 1.67 -6.65
C VAL A 99 4.32 3.16 -6.92
N ASP A 100 5.17 3.51 -7.87
CA ASP A 100 5.39 4.88 -8.31
C ASP A 100 4.52 5.17 -9.53
N MET A 101 3.33 5.71 -9.26
CA MET A 101 2.35 6.05 -10.30
C MET A 101 2.75 7.29 -11.10
N GLY A 102 3.61 8.13 -10.55
CA GLY A 102 4.18 9.28 -11.25
C GLY A 102 5.21 8.89 -12.30
N ASN A 103 5.80 7.69 -12.19
CA ASN A 103 6.82 7.16 -13.08
C ASN A 103 6.37 5.82 -13.70
N ASN A 104 5.36 5.88 -14.56
CA ASN A 104 4.86 4.74 -15.35
C ASN A 104 4.55 3.47 -14.52
N ASN A 105 4.01 3.65 -13.32
CA ASN A 105 3.64 2.56 -12.42
C ASN A 105 4.82 1.61 -12.09
N VAL A 106 6.03 2.16 -11.91
CA VAL A 106 7.18 1.35 -11.49
C VAL A 106 6.89 0.69 -10.15
N VAL A 107 7.03 -0.63 -10.11
CA VAL A 107 6.80 -1.43 -8.90
C VAL A 107 8.13 -1.88 -8.31
N GLN A 108 8.28 -1.71 -7.01
CA GLN A 108 9.35 -2.32 -6.22
C GLN A 108 8.71 -3.27 -5.21
N VAL A 109 9.31 -4.44 -5.05
CA VAL A 109 8.79 -5.52 -4.21
C VAL A 109 9.75 -5.78 -3.06
N TYR A 110 9.25 -5.71 -1.84
CA TYR A 110 10.01 -5.99 -0.62
C TYR A 110 9.38 -7.16 0.11
N GLN A 111 10.11 -8.25 0.26
CA GLN A 111 9.69 -9.36 1.10
C GLN A 111 9.90 -9.01 2.57
N GLN A 112 8.86 -9.19 3.36
CA GLN A 112 8.94 -8.98 4.80
C GLN A 112 8.82 -10.31 5.53
N LYS A 113 9.81 -10.60 6.35
CA LYS A 113 9.83 -11.83 7.19
C LYS A 113 9.00 -11.70 8.46
N THR A 114 8.34 -10.58 8.69
CA THR A 114 7.58 -10.32 9.90
C THR A 114 6.10 -10.11 9.60
N THR A 115 5.26 -10.76 10.39
CA THR A 115 3.79 -10.80 10.24
C THR A 115 3.04 -9.48 10.52
N ARG A 116 3.71 -8.32 10.56
CA ARG A 116 3.09 -7.04 10.96
C ARG A 116 3.53 -5.84 10.13
N ILE A 117 3.50 -5.97 8.79
CA ILE A 117 3.83 -4.85 7.89
C ILE A 117 2.94 -3.62 8.18
N TYR A 118 1.65 -3.84 8.43
CA TYR A 118 0.67 -2.76 8.62
C TYR A 118 1.07 -1.80 9.75
N SER A 119 1.43 -2.35 10.91
CA SER A 119 1.81 -1.52 12.05
C SER A 119 3.10 -0.74 11.82
N GLN A 120 4.02 -1.27 11.02
CA GLN A 120 5.29 -0.60 10.68
C GLN A 120 5.06 0.53 9.67
N LEU A 121 4.21 0.33 8.66
CA LEU A 121 3.88 1.36 7.68
C LEU A 121 3.18 2.54 8.34
N PHE A 122 2.14 2.29 9.12
CA PHE A 122 1.44 3.36 9.84
C PHE A 122 2.36 4.09 10.82
N ALA A 123 3.21 3.35 11.53
CA ALA A 123 4.15 3.96 12.46
C ALA A 123 5.20 4.82 11.75
N SER A 124 5.72 4.41 10.59
CA SER A 124 6.73 5.16 9.86
C SER A 124 6.19 6.45 9.27
N GLU A 125 5.04 6.41 8.60
CA GLU A 125 4.40 7.60 8.01
C GLU A 125 3.93 8.56 9.11
N PHE A 126 3.34 8.06 10.18
CA PHE A 126 2.93 8.89 11.31
C PHE A 126 4.11 9.51 12.06
N SER A 127 5.19 8.76 12.25
CA SER A 127 6.41 9.26 12.90
C SER A 127 7.14 10.30 12.06
N ALA A 128 7.13 10.15 10.74
CA ALA A 128 7.70 11.13 9.82
C ALA A 128 6.96 12.47 9.88
N HIS A 129 5.63 12.43 9.94
CA HIS A 129 4.82 13.65 10.09
C HIS A 129 5.10 14.37 11.42
N ARG A 130 5.26 13.61 12.49
CA ARG A 130 5.53 14.16 13.84
C ARG A 130 6.92 14.77 13.99
N ARG A 131 7.93 14.30 13.23
CA ARG A 131 9.29 14.83 13.29
C ARG A 131 9.45 16.22 12.67
N GLN A 132 8.50 16.64 11.84
CA GLN A 132 8.51 18.00 11.27
C GLN A 132 8.08 19.08 12.28
N ASP A 133 7.31 18.70 13.31
CA ASP A 133 6.76 19.68 14.26
C ASP A 133 7.47 19.76 15.62
N HIS A 134 8.07 18.67 16.11
CA HIS A 134 8.84 18.66 17.37
C HIS A 134 9.79 17.45 17.47
N PRO A 135 11.05 17.62 17.96
CA PRO A 135 11.95 16.51 18.28
C PRO A 135 11.53 15.85 19.60
N VAL A 136 10.51 15.01 19.57
CA VAL A 136 10.15 14.19 20.72
C VAL A 136 10.75 12.81 20.55
N LEU A 137 11.72 12.48 21.39
CA LEU A 137 12.25 11.13 21.56
C LEU A 137 11.09 10.23 22.03
N LEU A 138 10.60 9.38 21.12
CA LEU A 138 9.64 8.34 21.52
C LEU A 138 10.39 7.24 22.28
N PRO A 139 9.85 6.75 23.40
CA PRO A 139 10.38 5.56 24.05
C PRO A 139 10.26 4.36 23.11
N PRO A 140 11.18 3.37 23.22
CA PRO A 140 11.10 2.17 22.40
C PRO A 140 9.74 1.49 22.56
N PRO A 141 9.21 0.84 21.50
CA PRO A 141 7.92 0.17 21.57
C PRO A 141 7.93 -0.85 22.71
N ARG A 142 7.00 -0.68 23.66
CA ARG A 142 6.78 -1.68 24.69
C ARG A 142 6.35 -2.97 24.01
N THR A 143 7.10 -4.04 24.20
CA THR A 143 6.64 -5.39 23.86
C THR A 143 5.36 -5.67 24.64
N TRP A 144 4.26 -5.80 23.92
CA TRP A 144 2.99 -6.21 24.51
C TRP A 144 3.17 -7.64 25.04
N GLY A 145 3.01 -7.77 26.36
CA GLY A 145 3.09 -9.06 27.02
C GLY A 145 2.06 -10.05 26.45
N THR A 146 2.49 -11.29 26.37
CA THR A 146 1.66 -12.45 26.06
C THR A 146 0.47 -12.50 27.01
N TRP A 147 -0.74 -12.44 26.47
CA TRP A 147 -1.95 -12.81 27.19
C TRP A 147 -2.00 -14.33 27.25
N HIS A 148 -1.76 -14.89 28.44
CA HIS A 148 -2.14 -16.27 28.74
C HIS A 148 -3.62 -16.27 29.11
N VAL A 149 -4.40 -17.07 28.38
CA VAL A 149 -5.71 -17.56 28.80
C VAL A 149 -5.54 -18.99 29.24
#